data_a80e85383daec6e7b1544d874bc05c2c
#
_entry.id   a80e85383daec6e7b1544d874bc05c2c
#
_cell.length_a   1.000
_cell.length_b   1.000
_cell.length_c   1.000
_cell.angle_alpha   90.00
_cell.angle_beta   90.00
_cell.angle_gamma   90.00
#
_symmetry.space_group_name_H-M   'P 1'
#
loop_
_entity.id
_entity.type
_entity.pdbx_description
1 polymer ?
#
loop_
_entity_poly.entity_id
_entity_poly.type
_entity_poly.pdbx_seq_one_letter_code
_entity_poly.pdbx_strand_id
1 'polypeptide(L)'
;NTLFIEKYVSRVTSLHWLFAIVYILGVVCLLWAIRYFSPKCKHPFKWFLALLILFTGIACILQLSIDPLSLNVDRWSAIHNFLSGMFCGQYPYGQQTHLGGYGSPFPVWQILHIPFYALGNVGMSIIIVTLLFLWTLNRLYSPKVAFVVGILLCISPAFWYEIAVRSDLITNMMLSAIIAEWLVHKNVKLINNVVGIALLVGLTLSTRLIAVIPLCVLYGYEF
;
A
#
# COMPACT_ATOMS: atom_id res chain seq x y z
N ASN A 1 7.01 -8.06 -8.85
CA ASN A 1 7.38 -7.19 -9.99
C ASN A 1 7.67 -7.99 -11.27
N THR A 2 8.33 -9.15 -11.21
CA THR A 2 8.59 -9.99 -12.40
C THR A 2 7.30 -10.41 -13.09
N LEU A 3 6.30 -10.90 -12.35
CA LEU A 3 4.99 -11.25 -12.90
C LEU A 3 4.25 -10.03 -13.47
N PHE A 4 4.45 -8.85 -12.90
CA PHE A 4 3.91 -7.60 -13.42
C PHE A 4 4.56 -7.24 -14.76
N ILE A 5 5.88 -7.30 -14.85
CA ILE A 5 6.64 -7.09 -16.08
C ILE A 5 6.20 -8.10 -17.15
N GLU A 6 6.11 -9.38 -16.81
CA GLU A 6 5.62 -10.44 -17.69
C GLU A 6 4.24 -10.08 -18.27
N LYS A 7 3.29 -9.73 -17.40
CA LYS A 7 1.90 -9.44 -17.81
C LYS A 7 1.77 -8.19 -18.70
N TYR A 8 2.53 -7.14 -18.44
CA TYR A 8 2.33 -5.85 -19.11
C TYR A 8 3.31 -5.60 -20.24
N VAL A 9 4.59 -5.98 -20.08
CA VAL A 9 5.61 -5.80 -21.10
C VAL A 9 5.44 -6.80 -22.23
N SER A 10 4.90 -8.00 -21.96
CA SER A 10 4.58 -9.00 -23.01
C SER A 10 3.56 -8.50 -24.05
N ARG A 11 2.74 -7.48 -23.68
CA ARG A 11 1.81 -6.84 -24.60
C ARG A 11 2.48 -5.87 -25.59
N VAL A 12 3.71 -5.46 -25.29
CA VAL A 12 4.46 -4.45 -26.05
C VAL A 12 5.61 -5.10 -26.82
N THR A 13 6.26 -6.12 -26.25
CA THR A 13 7.41 -6.77 -26.87
C THR A 13 7.52 -8.25 -26.48
N SER A 14 8.04 -9.07 -27.41
CA SER A 14 8.38 -10.47 -27.16
C SER A 14 9.58 -10.65 -26.22
N LEU A 15 10.36 -9.58 -25.99
CA LEU A 15 11.55 -9.63 -25.13
C LEU A 15 11.23 -9.33 -23.65
N HIS A 16 9.97 -9.49 -23.20
CA HIS A 16 9.52 -9.22 -21.84
C HIS A 16 10.35 -9.94 -20.76
N TRP A 17 10.80 -11.17 -21.04
CA TRP A 17 11.69 -11.94 -20.15
C TRP A 17 13.04 -11.26 -19.91
N LEU A 18 13.59 -10.54 -20.91
CA LEU A 18 14.84 -9.78 -20.77
C LEU A 18 14.64 -8.63 -19.77
N PHE A 19 13.52 -7.91 -19.88
CA PHE A 19 13.19 -6.85 -18.90
C PHE A 19 13.04 -7.39 -17.48
N ALA A 20 12.46 -8.59 -17.31
CA ALA A 20 12.36 -9.25 -16.02
C ALA A 20 13.75 -9.60 -15.45
N ILE A 21 14.66 -10.14 -16.28
CA ILE A 21 16.04 -10.44 -15.86
C ILE A 21 16.79 -9.15 -15.49
N VAL A 22 16.74 -8.12 -16.34
CA VAL A 22 17.39 -6.83 -16.07
C VAL A 22 16.86 -6.21 -14.77
N TYR A 23 15.56 -6.29 -14.52
CA TYR A 23 14.97 -5.82 -13.27
C TYR A 23 15.53 -6.60 -12.05
N ILE A 24 15.58 -7.93 -12.11
CA ILE A 24 16.13 -8.77 -11.03
C ILE A 24 17.58 -8.41 -10.77
N LEU A 25 18.41 -8.34 -11.82
CA LEU A 25 19.82 -7.98 -11.69
C LEU A 25 19.99 -6.56 -11.11
N GLY A 26 19.17 -5.61 -11.56
CA GLY A 26 19.15 -4.25 -11.02
C GLY A 26 18.83 -4.21 -9.52
N VAL A 27 17.83 -4.96 -9.08
CA VAL A 27 17.47 -5.07 -7.65
C VAL A 27 18.62 -5.70 -6.85
N VAL A 28 19.23 -6.78 -7.34
CA VAL A 28 20.37 -7.44 -6.68
C VAL A 28 21.56 -6.48 -6.57
N CYS A 29 21.92 -5.80 -7.65
CA CYS A 29 23.00 -4.80 -7.66
C CYS A 29 22.69 -3.66 -6.68
N LEU A 30 21.46 -3.18 -6.64
CA LEU A 30 21.03 -2.13 -5.71
C LEU A 30 21.14 -2.59 -4.25
N LEU A 31 20.67 -3.78 -3.92
CA LEU A 31 20.79 -4.34 -2.56
C LEU A 31 22.24 -4.51 -2.15
N TRP A 32 23.10 -4.97 -3.07
CA TRP A 32 24.54 -5.04 -2.84
C TRP A 32 25.16 -3.66 -2.61
N ALA A 33 24.82 -2.67 -3.43
CA ALA A 33 25.25 -1.29 -3.27
C ALA A 33 24.80 -0.69 -1.94
N ILE A 34 23.53 -0.88 -1.56
CA ILE A 34 22.99 -0.44 -0.27
C ILE A 34 23.78 -1.06 0.88
N ARG A 35 24.04 -2.38 0.83
CA ARG A 35 24.84 -3.07 1.86
C ARG A 35 26.25 -2.49 1.99
N TYR A 36 26.87 -2.14 0.87
CA TYR A 36 28.22 -1.59 0.83
C TYR A 36 28.29 -0.14 1.33
N PHE A 37 27.31 0.70 0.93
CA PHE A 37 27.31 2.13 1.25
C PHE A 37 26.57 2.49 2.55
N SER A 38 25.65 1.66 3.02
CA SER A 38 24.86 1.92 4.23
C SER A 38 25.70 2.18 5.49
N PRO A 39 26.82 1.45 5.75
CA PRO A 39 27.68 1.72 6.91
C PRO A 39 28.33 3.11 6.86
N LYS A 40 28.54 3.66 5.66
CA LYS A 40 29.20 4.94 5.43
C LYS A 40 28.26 6.15 5.48
N CYS A 41 26.95 5.91 5.57
CA CYS A 41 25.95 6.99 5.57
C CYS A 41 25.94 7.73 6.91
N LYS A 42 26.41 9.00 6.90
CA LYS A 42 26.49 9.85 8.10
C LYS A 42 25.13 10.41 8.56
N HIS A 43 24.15 10.56 7.65
CA HIS A 43 22.86 11.21 7.94
C HIS A 43 21.67 10.42 7.35
N PRO A 44 21.42 9.18 7.82
CA PRO A 44 20.40 8.33 7.21
C PRO A 44 18.98 8.93 7.32
N PHE A 45 18.69 9.67 8.38
CA PHE A 45 17.39 10.32 8.56
C PHE A 45 17.12 11.43 7.52
N LYS A 46 18.15 12.21 7.14
CA LYS A 46 18.01 13.24 6.10
C LYS A 46 17.67 12.61 4.74
N TRP A 47 18.35 11.51 4.38
CA TRP A 47 18.07 10.77 3.16
C TRP A 47 16.69 10.14 3.16
N PHE A 48 16.25 9.61 4.30
CA PHE A 48 14.90 9.12 4.47
C PHE A 48 13.86 10.21 4.25
N LEU A 49 14.02 11.40 4.85
CA LEU A 49 13.11 12.53 4.64
C LEU A 49 13.10 13.00 3.17
N ALA A 50 14.27 13.09 2.55
CA ALA A 50 14.37 13.45 1.13
C ALA A 50 13.60 12.44 0.25
N LEU A 51 13.71 11.14 0.55
CA LEU A 51 12.94 10.08 -0.14
C LEU A 51 11.43 10.26 0.04
N LEU A 52 10.96 10.55 1.26
CA LEU A 52 9.52 10.78 1.51
C LEU A 52 8.99 11.98 0.71
N ILE A 53 9.73 13.09 0.69
CA ILE A 53 9.37 14.30 -0.06
C ILE A 53 9.30 13.98 -1.56
N LEU A 54 10.33 13.35 -2.10
CA LEU A 54 10.41 12.98 -3.52
C LEU A 54 9.28 12.01 -3.91
N PHE A 55 9.08 10.97 -3.11
CA PHE A 55 8.00 10.00 -3.30
C PHE A 55 6.63 10.69 -3.32
N THR A 56 6.35 11.54 -2.32
CA THR A 56 5.07 12.25 -2.22
C THR A 56 4.86 13.16 -3.43
N GLY A 57 5.88 13.92 -3.85
CA GLY A 57 5.80 14.79 -5.01
C GLY A 57 5.46 14.02 -6.29
N ILE A 58 6.20 12.93 -6.57
CA ILE A 58 5.97 12.11 -7.77
C ILE A 58 4.58 11.44 -7.71
N ALA A 59 4.20 10.88 -6.56
CA ALA A 59 2.90 10.21 -6.39
C ALA A 59 1.73 11.18 -6.57
N CYS A 60 1.82 12.40 -6.03
CA CYS A 60 0.81 13.43 -6.24
C CYS A 60 0.72 13.86 -7.71
N ILE A 61 1.86 14.12 -8.37
CA ILE A 61 1.88 14.47 -9.79
C ILE A 61 1.24 13.36 -10.62
N LEU A 62 1.58 12.10 -10.36
CA LEU A 62 1.04 10.95 -11.06
C LEU A 62 -0.49 10.86 -10.92
N GLN A 63 -1.01 11.05 -9.69
CA GLN A 63 -2.46 11.03 -9.46
C GLN A 63 -3.19 12.25 -10.04
N LEU A 64 -2.56 13.41 -10.12
CA LEU A 64 -3.14 14.60 -10.76
C LEU A 64 -3.16 14.49 -12.29
N SER A 65 -2.16 13.80 -12.87
CA SER A 65 -2.02 13.65 -14.33
C SER A 65 -2.92 12.58 -14.94
N ILE A 66 -3.42 11.62 -14.14
CA ILE A 66 -4.21 10.49 -14.61
C ILE A 66 -5.64 10.61 -14.08
N ASP A 67 -6.61 10.70 -14.99
CA ASP A 67 -8.03 10.61 -14.61
C ASP A 67 -8.38 9.15 -14.23
N PRO A 68 -8.88 8.91 -13.01
CA PRO A 68 -9.26 7.56 -12.57
C PRO A 68 -10.38 6.94 -13.39
N LEU A 69 -11.25 7.76 -13.98
CA LEU A 69 -12.38 7.28 -14.79
C LEU A 69 -11.97 6.82 -16.18
N SER A 70 -10.78 7.25 -16.66
CA SER A 70 -10.23 6.82 -17.95
C SER A 70 -9.57 5.43 -17.90
N LEU A 71 -9.41 4.86 -16.70
CA LEU A 71 -8.69 3.61 -16.48
C LEU A 71 -9.63 2.40 -16.55
N ASN A 72 -9.15 1.28 -17.10
CA ASN A 72 -9.83 -0.02 -17.07
C ASN A 72 -9.69 -0.72 -15.70
N VAL A 73 -9.73 0.06 -14.61
CA VAL A 73 -9.66 -0.42 -13.22
C VAL A 73 -10.58 0.44 -12.37
N ASP A 74 -11.57 -0.17 -11.76
CA ASP A 74 -12.69 0.51 -11.11
C ASP A 74 -12.54 0.73 -9.59
N ARG A 75 -11.37 0.47 -9.02
CA ARG A 75 -11.14 0.51 -7.56
C ARG A 75 -11.41 1.88 -6.95
N TRP A 76 -11.02 2.95 -7.65
CA TRP A 76 -11.30 4.31 -7.19
C TRP A 76 -12.81 4.59 -7.16
N SER A 77 -13.52 4.30 -8.25
CA SER A 77 -14.96 4.55 -8.36
C SER A 77 -15.78 3.64 -7.44
N ALA A 78 -15.29 2.44 -7.12
CA ALA A 78 -15.93 1.54 -6.17
C ALA A 78 -16.05 2.17 -4.77
N ILE A 79 -14.99 2.83 -4.30
CA ILE A 79 -14.99 3.50 -2.99
C ILE A 79 -15.71 4.86 -3.09
N HIS A 80 -15.41 5.64 -4.13
CA HIS A 80 -16.01 6.96 -4.31
C HIS A 80 -17.55 6.88 -4.42
N ASN A 81 -18.07 5.99 -5.28
CA ASN A 81 -19.50 5.87 -5.51
C ASN A 81 -20.23 5.26 -4.31
N PHE A 82 -19.58 4.32 -3.59
CA PHE A 82 -20.11 3.83 -2.32
C PHE A 82 -20.32 4.98 -1.31
N LEU A 83 -19.31 5.82 -1.11
CA LEU A 83 -19.41 6.95 -0.18
C LEU A 83 -20.40 8.00 -0.67
N SER A 84 -20.43 8.29 -1.97
CA SER A 84 -21.42 9.19 -2.57
C SER A 84 -22.85 8.69 -2.30
N GLY A 85 -23.12 7.41 -2.56
CA GLY A 85 -24.42 6.80 -2.27
C GLY A 85 -24.79 6.88 -0.79
N MET A 86 -23.82 6.60 0.10
CA MET A 86 -24.01 6.68 1.54
C MET A 86 -24.41 8.10 2.00
N PHE A 87 -23.73 9.12 1.51
CA PHE A 87 -24.04 10.51 1.86
C PHE A 87 -25.32 11.05 1.21
N CYS A 88 -25.73 10.47 0.07
CA CYS A 88 -26.98 10.79 -0.58
C CYS A 88 -28.18 9.97 -0.05
N GLY A 89 -28.02 9.16 0.99
CA GLY A 89 -29.09 8.33 1.57
C GLY A 89 -29.52 7.16 0.68
N GLN A 90 -28.70 6.77 -0.29
CA GLN A 90 -28.93 5.62 -1.16
C GLN A 90 -28.24 4.38 -0.62
N TYR A 91 -28.67 3.18 -1.05
CA TYR A 91 -28.01 1.95 -0.66
C TYR A 91 -26.56 1.91 -1.24
N PRO A 92 -25.51 1.99 -0.39
CA PRO A 92 -24.16 2.21 -0.86
C PRO A 92 -23.60 1.08 -1.72
N TYR A 93 -23.90 -0.19 -1.40
CA TYR A 93 -23.46 -1.35 -2.18
C TYR A 93 -24.23 -1.54 -3.49
N GLY A 94 -25.33 -0.81 -3.70
CA GLY A 94 -26.05 -0.76 -4.95
C GLY A 94 -25.44 0.22 -5.97
N GLN A 95 -24.44 1.02 -5.57
CA GLN A 95 -23.79 1.96 -6.45
C GLN A 95 -22.82 1.26 -7.40
N GLN A 96 -23.03 1.42 -8.69
CA GLN A 96 -22.15 0.85 -9.71
C GLN A 96 -20.87 1.66 -9.85
N THR A 97 -19.77 0.96 -10.15
CA THR A 97 -18.51 1.57 -10.58
C THR A 97 -18.63 2.12 -12.00
N HIS A 98 -17.67 2.91 -12.47
CA HIS A 98 -17.65 3.41 -13.84
C HIS A 98 -17.49 2.29 -14.90
N LEU A 99 -17.11 1.08 -14.51
CA LEU A 99 -17.07 -0.12 -15.38
C LEU A 99 -18.28 -1.03 -15.22
N GLY A 100 -19.32 -0.60 -14.46
CA GLY A 100 -20.56 -1.36 -14.25
C GLY A 100 -20.45 -2.46 -13.16
N GLY A 101 -19.32 -2.58 -12.47
CA GLY A 101 -19.17 -3.46 -11.31
C GLY A 101 -19.74 -2.86 -10.02
N TYR A 102 -19.60 -3.58 -8.91
CA TYR A 102 -20.01 -3.14 -7.58
C TYR A 102 -18.83 -3.13 -6.61
N GLY A 103 -18.90 -2.29 -5.59
CA GLY A 103 -17.88 -2.19 -4.56
C GLY A 103 -17.75 -3.48 -3.74
N SER A 104 -16.56 -4.06 -3.68
CA SER A 104 -16.26 -5.29 -2.94
C SER A 104 -15.64 -5.09 -1.54
N PRO A 105 -15.07 -3.91 -1.17
CA PRO A 105 -14.53 -3.73 0.17
C PRO A 105 -15.59 -3.76 1.26
N PHE A 106 -15.22 -4.25 2.45
CA PHE A 106 -16.09 -4.28 3.60
C PHE A 106 -16.33 -2.88 4.20
N PRO A 107 -17.39 -2.69 5.02
CA PRO A 107 -17.81 -1.36 5.47
C PRO A 107 -16.72 -0.54 6.17
N VAL A 108 -15.92 -1.18 7.01
CA VAL A 108 -14.84 -0.48 7.76
C VAL A 108 -13.83 0.15 6.80
N TRP A 109 -13.50 -0.53 5.69
CA TRP A 109 -12.61 0.03 4.67
C TRP A 109 -13.18 1.27 4.01
N GLN A 110 -14.47 1.22 3.68
CA GLN A 110 -15.18 2.35 3.09
C GLN A 110 -15.18 3.56 4.04
N ILE A 111 -15.49 3.33 5.33
CA ILE A 111 -15.52 4.38 6.37
C ILE A 111 -14.14 5.02 6.55
N LEU A 112 -13.06 4.23 6.50
CA LEU A 112 -11.69 4.75 6.59
C LEU A 112 -11.32 5.69 5.43
N HIS A 113 -12.06 5.64 4.32
CA HIS A 113 -11.84 6.53 3.17
C HIS A 113 -12.66 7.83 3.23
N ILE A 114 -13.54 8.03 4.23
CA ILE A 114 -14.33 9.27 4.38
C ILE A 114 -13.48 10.54 4.36
N PRO A 115 -12.34 10.63 5.10
CA PRO A 115 -11.50 11.83 5.06
C PRO A 115 -10.96 12.13 3.66
N PHE A 116 -10.57 11.10 2.91
CA PHE A 116 -10.03 11.24 1.55
C PHE A 116 -11.13 11.59 0.54
N TYR A 117 -12.33 11.07 0.75
CA TYR A 117 -13.51 11.44 -0.03
C TYR A 117 -13.85 12.92 0.17
N ALA A 118 -13.83 13.42 1.41
CA ALA A 118 -14.06 14.82 1.73
C ALA A 118 -12.98 15.75 1.13
N LEU A 119 -11.76 15.26 0.94
CA LEU A 119 -10.68 15.96 0.22
C LEU A 119 -10.77 15.84 -1.30
N GLY A 120 -11.80 15.16 -1.82
CA GLY A 120 -12.07 15.03 -3.25
C GLY A 120 -11.33 13.89 -3.97
N ASN A 121 -10.46 13.13 -3.29
CA ASN A 121 -9.72 12.04 -3.92
C ASN A 121 -9.43 10.87 -2.96
N VAL A 122 -10.27 9.85 -3.01
CA VAL A 122 -10.08 8.62 -2.21
C VAL A 122 -8.75 7.91 -2.48
N GLY A 123 -8.14 8.14 -3.63
CA GLY A 123 -6.82 7.59 -4.00
C GLY A 123 -5.66 8.17 -3.19
N MET A 124 -5.83 9.30 -2.48
CA MET A 124 -4.78 9.83 -1.59
C MET A 124 -4.45 8.88 -0.44
N SER A 125 -5.34 7.95 -0.11
CA SER A 125 -5.14 6.95 0.93
C SER A 125 -3.86 6.14 0.73
N ILE A 126 -3.52 5.73 -0.52
CA ILE A 126 -2.29 4.96 -0.79
C ILE A 126 -1.03 5.76 -0.46
N ILE A 127 -1.02 7.07 -0.74
CA ILE A 127 0.12 7.95 -0.44
C ILE A 127 0.28 8.06 1.07
N ILE A 128 -0.80 8.42 1.77
CA ILE A 128 -0.77 8.63 3.23
C ILE A 128 -0.41 7.34 3.97
N VAL A 129 -1.01 6.21 3.60
CA VAL A 129 -0.69 4.92 4.26
C VAL A 129 0.75 4.48 3.96
N THR A 130 1.27 4.74 2.75
CA THR A 130 2.68 4.47 2.45
C THR A 130 3.61 5.31 3.33
N LEU A 131 3.32 6.60 3.50
CA LEU A 131 4.09 7.48 4.38
C LEU A 131 4.03 7.00 5.83
N LEU A 132 2.84 6.60 6.32
CA LEU A 132 2.65 6.03 7.65
C LEU A 132 3.43 4.71 7.82
N PHE A 133 3.41 3.83 6.82
CA PHE A 133 4.14 2.58 6.83
C PHE A 133 5.66 2.81 6.94
N LEU A 134 6.22 3.66 6.07
CA LEU A 134 7.65 4.00 6.12
C LEU A 134 8.02 4.72 7.41
N TRP A 135 7.16 5.59 7.91
CA TRP A 135 7.37 6.25 9.20
C TRP A 135 7.35 5.27 10.37
N THR A 136 6.44 4.28 10.35
CA THR A 136 6.39 3.20 11.35
C THR A 136 7.68 2.40 11.34
N LEU A 137 8.19 2.00 10.18
CA LEU A 137 9.48 1.30 10.08
C LEU A 137 10.65 2.16 10.60
N ASN A 138 10.63 3.45 10.35
CA ASN A 138 11.63 4.37 10.91
C ASN A 138 11.58 4.42 12.43
N ARG A 139 10.39 4.39 13.02
CA ARG A 139 10.18 4.45 14.48
C ARG A 139 10.47 3.13 15.18
N LEU A 140 10.10 2.01 14.58
CA LEU A 140 10.25 0.70 15.19
C LEU A 140 11.66 0.12 14.99
N TYR A 141 12.30 0.40 13.88
CA TYR A 141 13.61 -0.16 13.53
C TYR A 141 14.69 0.92 13.42
N SER A 142 14.76 1.59 12.27
CA SER A 142 15.72 2.68 12.06
C SER A 142 15.45 3.46 10.76
N PRO A 143 15.97 4.70 10.64
CA PRO A 143 15.90 5.45 9.38
C PRO A 143 16.54 4.73 8.20
N LYS A 144 17.55 3.90 8.43
CA LYS A 144 18.21 3.09 7.39
C LYS A 144 17.27 2.03 6.82
N VAL A 145 16.57 1.29 7.69
CA VAL A 145 15.60 0.26 7.27
C VAL A 145 14.47 0.91 6.49
N ALA A 146 13.88 1.97 7.02
CA ALA A 146 12.80 2.70 6.34
C ALA A 146 13.23 3.25 4.98
N PHE A 147 14.45 3.79 4.87
CA PHE A 147 15.02 4.28 3.61
C PHE A 147 15.18 3.15 2.59
N VAL A 148 15.74 2.00 3.00
CA VAL A 148 15.93 0.83 2.12
C VAL A 148 14.58 0.31 1.60
N VAL A 149 13.60 0.12 2.49
CA VAL A 149 12.26 -0.32 2.10
C VAL A 149 11.61 0.71 1.17
N GLY A 150 11.74 2.00 1.47
CA GLY A 150 11.23 3.07 0.62
C GLY A 150 11.85 3.06 -0.78
N ILE A 151 13.17 2.85 -0.91
CA ILE A 151 13.82 2.68 -2.22
C ILE A 151 13.25 1.46 -2.95
N LEU A 152 13.09 0.31 -2.27
CA LEU A 152 12.54 -0.90 -2.88
C LEU A 152 11.10 -0.70 -3.38
N LEU A 153 10.30 0.10 -2.69
CA LEU A 153 8.98 0.52 -3.18
C LEU A 153 9.11 1.43 -4.41
N CYS A 154 9.99 2.44 -4.35
CA CYS A 154 10.17 3.40 -5.44
C CYS A 154 10.71 2.78 -6.74
N ILE A 155 11.49 1.71 -6.69
CA ILE A 155 11.95 0.99 -7.89
C ILE A 155 10.95 -0.05 -8.38
N SER A 156 9.85 -0.27 -7.68
CA SER A 156 8.81 -1.24 -8.03
C SER A 156 7.83 -0.68 -9.07
N PRO A 157 7.84 -1.13 -10.33
CA PRO A 157 6.87 -0.69 -11.32
C PRO A 157 5.43 -1.09 -10.94
N ALA A 158 5.25 -2.25 -10.29
CA ALA A 158 3.95 -2.66 -9.79
C ALA A 158 3.41 -1.69 -8.72
N PHE A 159 4.28 -1.15 -7.86
CA PHE A 159 3.87 -0.18 -6.85
C PHE A 159 3.42 1.16 -7.47
N TRP A 160 4.16 1.67 -8.45
CA TRP A 160 3.76 2.88 -9.17
C TRP A 160 2.46 2.71 -9.96
N TYR A 161 2.25 1.51 -10.54
CA TYR A 161 0.97 1.18 -11.15
C TYR A 161 -0.17 1.22 -10.14
N GLU A 162 -0.01 0.65 -8.94
CA GLU A 162 -1.03 0.68 -7.89
C GLU A 162 -1.34 2.13 -7.43
N ILE A 163 -0.33 3.03 -7.41
CA ILE A 163 -0.52 4.46 -7.14
C ILE A 163 -1.31 5.12 -8.29
N ALA A 164 -0.95 4.82 -9.54
CA ALA A 164 -1.60 5.39 -10.72
C ALA A 164 -3.08 4.99 -10.80
N VAL A 165 -3.39 3.71 -10.57
CA VAL A 165 -4.78 3.20 -10.56
C VAL A 165 -5.51 3.44 -9.24
N ARG A 166 -4.87 4.11 -8.27
CA ARG A 166 -5.42 4.41 -6.94
C ARG A 166 -5.94 3.17 -6.24
N SER A 167 -5.13 2.11 -6.26
CA SER A 167 -5.52 0.81 -5.72
C SER A 167 -5.58 0.82 -4.20
N ASP A 168 -6.63 0.22 -3.69
CA ASP A 168 -6.84 0.02 -2.26
C ASP A 168 -6.24 -1.29 -1.71
N LEU A 169 -5.81 -2.22 -2.58
CA LEU A 169 -5.28 -3.52 -2.14
C LEU A 169 -3.96 -3.39 -1.39
N ILE A 170 -2.98 -2.73 -2.01
CA ILE A 170 -1.67 -2.55 -1.38
C ILE A 170 -1.76 -1.63 -0.16
N THR A 171 -2.66 -0.64 -0.21
CA THR A 171 -2.96 0.26 0.92
C THR A 171 -3.47 -0.54 2.11
N ASN A 172 -4.39 -1.46 1.89
CA ASN A 172 -4.94 -2.32 2.93
C ASN A 172 -3.88 -3.26 3.52
N MET A 173 -3.05 -3.88 2.67
CA MET A 173 -1.93 -4.72 3.13
C MET A 173 -0.90 -3.94 3.94
N MET A 174 -0.55 -2.72 3.53
CA MET A 174 0.36 -1.86 4.29
C MET A 174 -0.22 -1.47 5.64
N LEU A 175 -1.52 -1.12 5.70
CA LEU A 175 -2.19 -0.82 6.96
C LEU A 175 -2.16 -2.03 7.90
N SER A 176 -2.46 -3.22 7.38
CA SER A 176 -2.41 -4.46 8.15
C SER A 176 -0.99 -4.79 8.62
N ALA A 177 0.03 -4.52 7.79
CA ALA A 177 1.43 -4.69 8.17
C ALA A 177 1.85 -3.70 9.27
N ILE A 178 1.39 -2.43 9.22
CA ILE A 178 1.62 -1.45 10.31
C ILE A 178 1.08 -1.98 11.63
N ILE A 179 -0.12 -2.54 11.63
CA ILE A 179 -0.76 -3.09 12.82
C ILE A 179 0.03 -4.30 13.33
N ALA A 180 0.38 -5.24 12.45
CA ALA A 180 1.17 -6.42 12.79
C ALA A 180 2.53 -6.04 13.39
N GLU A 181 3.28 -5.14 12.75
CA GLU A 181 4.58 -4.65 13.22
C GLU A 181 4.47 -3.97 14.60
N TRP A 182 3.43 -3.18 14.80
CA TRP A 182 3.20 -2.55 16.09
C TRP A 182 2.90 -3.57 17.19
N LEU A 183 2.10 -4.61 16.91
CA LEU A 183 1.80 -5.68 17.86
C LEU A 183 3.04 -6.48 18.23
N VAL A 184 3.88 -6.84 17.24
CA VAL A 184 5.18 -7.51 17.47
C VAL A 184 6.08 -6.66 18.37
N HIS A 185 6.24 -5.39 18.02
CA HIS A 185 7.16 -4.50 18.74
C HIS A 185 6.74 -4.27 20.20
N LYS A 186 5.44 -4.27 20.48
CA LYS A 186 4.88 -4.15 21.82
C LYS A 186 4.87 -5.46 22.60
N ASN A 187 5.32 -6.58 22.01
CA ASN A 187 5.24 -7.91 22.61
C ASN A 187 3.82 -8.22 23.16
N VAL A 188 2.81 -7.80 22.40
CA VAL A 188 1.41 -7.97 22.82
C VAL A 188 1.04 -9.44 22.61
N LYS A 189 1.09 -10.21 23.70
CA LYS A 189 0.65 -11.62 23.68
C LYS A 189 -0.87 -11.67 23.65
N LEU A 190 -1.40 -12.60 22.84
CA LEU A 190 -2.84 -12.83 22.68
C LEU A 190 -3.54 -13.01 24.05
N ILE A 191 -2.91 -13.74 24.96
CA ILE A 191 -3.45 -14.09 26.28
C ILE A 191 -3.62 -12.86 27.20
N ASN A 192 -2.77 -11.85 27.08
CA ASN A 192 -2.75 -10.73 28.03
C ASN A 192 -3.75 -9.62 27.69
N ASN A 193 -4.24 -9.56 26.45
CA ASN A 193 -5.20 -8.53 26.03
C ASN A 193 -6.14 -9.02 24.90
N VAL A 194 -6.78 -10.15 25.17
CA VAL A 194 -7.61 -10.87 24.19
C VAL A 194 -8.67 -9.96 23.56
N VAL A 195 -9.39 -9.17 24.37
CA VAL A 195 -10.47 -8.30 23.87
C VAL A 195 -9.92 -7.20 22.97
N GLY A 196 -8.84 -6.50 23.38
CA GLY A 196 -8.24 -5.43 22.58
C GLY A 196 -7.69 -5.94 21.26
N ILE A 197 -7.01 -7.10 21.27
CA ILE A 197 -6.47 -7.73 20.06
C ILE A 197 -7.61 -8.22 19.16
N ALA A 198 -8.63 -8.89 19.73
CA ALA A 198 -9.77 -9.38 18.98
C ALA A 198 -10.53 -8.24 18.28
N LEU A 199 -10.73 -7.11 18.96
CA LEU A 199 -11.32 -5.91 18.35
C LEU A 199 -10.47 -5.35 17.23
N LEU A 200 -9.14 -5.21 17.44
CA LEU A 200 -8.23 -4.69 16.44
C LEU A 200 -8.15 -5.61 15.20
N VAL A 201 -8.02 -6.91 15.43
CA VAL A 201 -8.01 -7.92 14.37
C VAL A 201 -9.37 -7.94 13.65
N GLY A 202 -10.49 -7.95 14.40
CA GLY A 202 -11.84 -7.92 13.83
C GLY A 202 -12.08 -6.68 12.96
N LEU A 203 -11.66 -5.49 13.40
CA LEU A 203 -11.74 -4.26 12.61
C LEU A 203 -10.86 -4.36 11.35
N THR A 204 -9.64 -4.91 11.49
CA THR A 204 -8.72 -5.09 10.35
C THR A 204 -9.31 -6.06 9.32
N LEU A 205 -9.88 -7.19 9.75
CA LEU A 205 -10.57 -8.15 8.87
C LEU A 205 -11.82 -7.55 8.23
N SER A 206 -12.50 -6.66 8.93
CA SER A 206 -13.66 -5.91 8.41
C SER A 206 -13.31 -4.84 7.40
N THR A 207 -12.05 -4.73 6.99
CA THR A 207 -11.62 -3.91 5.85
C THR A 207 -11.62 -4.71 4.55
N ARG A 208 -10.83 -5.77 4.47
CA ARG A 208 -10.72 -6.72 3.35
C ARG A 208 -10.20 -8.05 3.86
N LEU A 209 -10.62 -9.13 3.22
CA LEU A 209 -10.16 -10.47 3.59
C LEU A 209 -8.63 -10.66 3.45
N ILE A 210 -8.00 -9.94 2.52
CA ILE A 210 -6.54 -9.99 2.31
C ILE A 210 -5.74 -9.47 3.52
N ALA A 211 -6.36 -8.66 4.38
CA ALA A 211 -5.77 -8.17 5.63
C ALA A 211 -5.43 -9.29 6.63
N VAL A 212 -6.03 -10.47 6.43
CA VAL A 212 -5.75 -11.65 7.26
C VAL A 212 -4.31 -12.13 7.13
N ILE A 213 -3.69 -11.95 5.96
CA ILE A 213 -2.38 -12.55 5.65
C ILE A 213 -1.28 -12.09 6.61
N PRO A 214 -1.03 -10.78 6.83
CA PRO A 214 -0.01 -10.33 7.79
C PRO A 214 -0.30 -10.80 9.22
N LEU A 215 -1.57 -10.85 9.61
CA LEU A 215 -1.98 -11.29 10.93
C LEU A 215 -1.81 -12.79 11.13
N CYS A 216 -2.10 -13.63 10.12
CA CYS A 216 -1.83 -15.06 10.16
C CYS A 216 -0.33 -15.36 10.23
N VAL A 217 0.50 -14.60 9.53
CA VAL A 217 1.96 -14.75 9.63
C VAL A 217 2.42 -14.39 11.04
N LEU A 218 1.88 -13.33 11.64
CA LEU A 218 2.23 -12.90 12.98
C LEU A 218 1.87 -13.96 14.06
N TYR A 219 0.62 -14.42 14.05
CA TYR A 219 0.11 -15.32 15.09
C TYR A 219 0.25 -16.81 14.76
N GLY A 220 0.54 -17.16 13.50
CA GLY A 220 0.78 -18.56 13.11
C GLY A 220 2.01 -19.20 13.76
N TYR A 221 2.90 -18.41 14.36
CA TYR A 221 4.02 -18.89 15.16
C TYR A 221 3.67 -19.17 16.64
N GLU A 222 2.49 -18.73 17.10
CA GLU A 222 2.05 -18.94 18.49
C GLU A 222 1.21 -20.22 18.66
N PHE A 223 0.87 -20.88 17.56
CA PHE A 223 0.19 -22.18 17.51
C PHE A 223 1.11 -23.27 16.96
#